data_fc4b0affc5897a028460f79a6d1dc9b1
#
_entry.id   fc4b0affc5897a028460f79a6d1dc9b1
#
_cell.length_a   1.000
_cell.length_b   1.000
_cell.length_c   1.000
_cell.angle_alpha   90.00
_cell.angle_beta   90.00
_cell.angle_gamma   90.00
#
_symmetry.space_group_name_H-M   'P 1'
#
loop_
_entity.id
_entity.type
_entity.pdbx_description
1 polymer ?
#
loop_
_entity_poly.entity_id
_entity_poly.type
_entity_poly.pdbx_seq_one_letter_code
_entity_poly.pdbx_strand_id
1 'polypeptide(L)'
;MIERVLKELASLNGVQRILLVEMDGFVVHAHPNQDGIEPSTVQAWLALIAPSTEQSLITLVMEGGYLMLKPTNQRVLVTVCGRAVNLGRVRSALENLEWPE
;
A
#
# COMPACT_ATOMS: atom_id res chain seq x y z
N MET A 1 3.58 15.59 6.83
CA MET A 1 2.93 14.57 7.66
C MET A 1 2.78 13.25 6.94
N ILE A 2 2.09 13.25 5.81
CA ILE A 2 1.91 12.01 5.02
C ILE A 2 3.24 11.43 4.59
N GLU A 3 4.14 12.26 4.09
CA GLU A 3 5.45 11.81 3.64
C GLU A 3 6.24 11.12 4.76
N ARG A 4 6.12 11.63 5.97
CA ARG A 4 6.78 11.02 7.12
C ARG A 4 6.23 9.64 7.42
N VAL A 5 4.92 9.49 7.37
CA VAL A 5 4.27 8.20 7.59
C VAL A 5 4.72 7.19 6.54
N LEU A 6 4.75 7.61 5.27
CA LEU A 6 5.20 6.74 4.19
C LEU A 6 6.64 6.31 4.37
N LYS A 7 7.50 7.25 4.79
CA LYS A 7 8.90 6.97 5.00
C LYS A 7 9.11 5.97 6.14
N GLU A 8 8.35 6.13 7.22
CA GLU A 8 8.45 5.22 8.35
C GLU A 8 8.00 3.81 7.97
N LEU A 9 6.91 3.70 7.23
CA LEU A 9 6.44 2.40 6.76
C LEU A 9 7.44 1.76 5.80
N ALA A 10 8.03 2.55 4.92
CA ALA A 10 8.99 2.05 3.95
C ALA A 10 10.28 1.57 4.61
N SER A 11 10.55 2.01 5.84
CA SER A 11 11.75 1.58 6.56
C SER A 11 11.60 0.19 7.18
N LEU A 12 10.39 -0.37 7.19
CA LEU A 12 10.18 -1.71 7.70
C LEU A 12 10.89 -2.73 6.83
N ASN A 13 11.50 -3.71 7.48
CA ASN A 13 12.30 -4.70 6.78
C ASN A 13 11.43 -5.51 5.82
N GLY A 14 11.84 -5.55 4.55
CA GLY A 14 11.10 -6.29 3.52
C GLY A 14 10.12 -5.45 2.73
N VAL A 15 9.85 -4.23 3.15
CA VAL A 15 8.98 -3.32 2.40
C VAL A 15 9.80 -2.68 1.30
N GLN A 16 9.33 -2.81 0.06
CA GLN A 16 10.03 -2.28 -1.11
C GLN A 16 9.54 -0.91 -1.51
N ARG A 17 8.23 -0.70 -1.44
CA ARG A 17 7.61 0.58 -1.82
C ARG A 17 6.34 0.81 -1.04
N ILE A 18 6.03 2.08 -0.86
CA ILE A 18 4.75 2.52 -0.34
C ILE A 18 4.18 3.53 -1.33
N LEU A 19 2.93 3.33 -1.69
CA LEU A 19 2.23 4.25 -2.60
C LEU A 19 0.95 4.70 -1.93
N LEU A 20 0.63 5.98 -2.09
CA LEU A 20 -0.68 6.49 -1.73
C LEU A 20 -1.38 6.85 -3.04
N VAL A 21 -2.49 6.19 -3.33
CA VAL A 21 -3.17 6.34 -4.60
C VAL A 21 -4.62 6.74 -4.40
N GLU A 22 -5.15 7.47 -5.37
CA GLU A 22 -6.58 7.78 -5.39
C GLU A 22 -7.36 6.65 -6.03
N MET A 23 -8.66 6.65 -5.83
CA MET A 23 -9.51 5.55 -6.29
C MET A 23 -9.53 5.42 -7.82
N ASP A 24 -9.14 6.47 -8.53
CA ASP A 24 -9.05 6.42 -10.00
C ASP A 24 -7.68 5.92 -10.49
N GLY A 25 -6.77 5.60 -9.57
CA GLY A 25 -5.45 5.09 -9.92
C GLY A 25 -4.34 6.12 -9.93
N PHE A 26 -4.66 7.39 -9.66
CA PHE A 26 -3.64 8.43 -9.64
C PHE A 26 -2.74 8.27 -8.41
N VAL A 27 -1.42 8.23 -8.63
CA VAL A 27 -0.46 8.11 -7.54
C VAL A 27 -0.19 9.49 -6.96
N VAL A 28 -0.60 9.69 -5.70
CA VAL A 28 -0.43 10.96 -5.01
C VAL A 28 0.97 11.08 -4.43
N HIS A 29 1.42 10.03 -3.77
CA HIS A 29 2.75 9.94 -3.18
C HIS A 29 3.31 8.56 -3.41
N ALA A 30 4.64 8.48 -3.54
CA ALA A 30 5.33 7.20 -3.68
C ALA A 30 6.68 7.29 -2.96
N HIS A 31 7.06 6.24 -2.27
CA HIS A 31 8.35 6.18 -1.61
C HIS A 31 8.95 4.79 -1.81
N PRO A 32 10.16 4.70 -2.33
CA PRO A 32 11.07 5.79 -2.70
C PRO A 32 10.68 6.51 -4.00
N ASN A 33 9.98 5.86 -4.90
CA ASN A 33 9.51 6.45 -6.15
C ASN A 33 8.47 5.54 -6.79
N GLN A 34 7.91 5.97 -7.92
CA GLN A 34 6.92 5.18 -8.64
C GLN A 34 7.46 4.60 -9.94
N ASP A 35 8.77 4.60 -10.12
CA ASP A 35 9.39 4.10 -11.34
C ASP A 35 9.03 2.63 -11.59
N GLY A 36 8.68 2.31 -12.82
CA GLY A 36 8.33 0.96 -13.19
C GLY A 36 6.91 0.52 -12.84
N ILE A 37 6.13 1.40 -12.25
CA ILE A 37 4.74 1.09 -11.92
C ILE A 37 3.83 1.79 -12.92
N GLU A 38 3.08 0.99 -13.67
CA GLU A 38 2.19 1.53 -14.67
C GLU A 38 0.79 1.80 -14.09
N PRO A 39 0.11 2.84 -14.59
CA PRO A 39 -1.24 3.16 -14.12
C PRO A 39 -2.23 2.00 -14.25
N SER A 40 -2.10 1.20 -15.30
CA SER A 40 -2.96 0.04 -15.48
C SER A 40 -2.79 -0.98 -14.38
N THR A 41 -1.56 -1.15 -13.87
CA THR A 41 -1.29 -2.05 -12.76
C THR A 41 -1.98 -1.54 -11.49
N VAL A 42 -1.87 -0.25 -11.22
CA VAL A 42 -2.51 0.35 -10.03
C VAL A 42 -4.02 0.18 -10.12
N GLN A 43 -4.60 0.42 -11.29
CA GLN A 43 -6.03 0.27 -11.48
C GLN A 43 -6.49 -1.17 -11.26
N ALA A 44 -5.68 -2.14 -11.69
CA ALA A 44 -5.99 -3.55 -11.46
C ALA A 44 -6.01 -3.88 -9.97
N TRP A 45 -5.05 -3.33 -9.22
CA TRP A 45 -5.04 -3.52 -7.77
C TRP A 45 -6.28 -2.92 -7.12
N LEU A 46 -6.66 -1.72 -7.52
CA LEU A 46 -7.80 -1.03 -6.94
C LEU A 46 -9.11 -1.76 -7.25
N ALA A 47 -9.19 -2.42 -8.38
CA ALA A 47 -10.39 -3.18 -8.76
C ALA A 47 -10.67 -4.31 -7.77
N LEU A 48 -9.64 -4.80 -7.08
CA LEU A 48 -9.79 -5.88 -6.10
C LEU A 48 -10.48 -5.42 -4.83
N ILE A 49 -10.41 -4.13 -4.50
CA ILE A 49 -11.07 -3.59 -3.32
C ILE A 49 -12.35 -2.83 -3.64
N ALA A 50 -12.58 -2.48 -4.90
CA ALA A 50 -13.74 -1.69 -5.29
C ALA A 50 -15.07 -2.28 -4.81
N PRO A 51 -15.27 -3.60 -4.84
CA PRO A 51 -16.54 -4.18 -4.37
C PRO A 51 -16.67 -4.18 -2.84
N SER A 52 -15.59 -3.97 -2.12
CA SER A 52 -15.62 -4.02 -0.66
C SER A 52 -16.08 -2.68 -0.10
N THR A 53 -17.04 -2.73 0.82
CA THR A 53 -17.45 -1.55 1.55
C THR A 53 -16.75 -1.45 2.90
N GLU A 54 -16.00 -2.48 3.25
CA GLU A 54 -15.27 -2.54 4.50
C GLU A 54 -13.92 -1.86 4.38
N GLN A 55 -13.46 -1.27 5.46
CA GLN A 55 -12.15 -0.63 5.50
C GLN A 55 -11.08 -1.61 5.96
N SER A 56 -11.13 -2.81 5.45
CA SER A 56 -10.24 -3.89 5.84
C SER A 56 -8.94 -3.88 5.05
N LEU A 57 -7.87 -4.28 5.73
CA LEU A 57 -6.59 -4.48 5.08
C LEU A 57 -6.65 -5.75 4.22
N ILE A 58 -6.27 -5.61 2.97
CA ILE A 58 -6.26 -6.72 2.02
C ILE A 58 -4.81 -7.09 1.72
N THR A 59 -4.50 -8.37 1.85
CA THR A 59 -3.16 -8.88 1.52
C THR A 59 -3.28 -9.79 0.31
N LEU A 60 -2.48 -9.49 -0.71
CA LEU A 60 -2.43 -10.30 -1.93
C LEU A 60 -1.08 -10.99 -2.01
N VAL A 61 -1.10 -12.27 -2.37
CA VAL A 61 0.11 -13.03 -2.59
C VAL A 61 0.48 -12.93 -4.06
N MET A 62 1.68 -12.44 -4.33
CA MET A 62 2.17 -12.22 -5.68
C MET A 62 3.37 -13.11 -5.94
N GLU A 63 3.74 -13.26 -7.20
CA GLU A 63 4.89 -14.09 -7.55
C GLU A 63 6.19 -13.60 -6.89
N GLY A 64 6.39 -12.29 -6.88
CA GLY A 64 7.61 -11.70 -6.33
C GLY A 64 7.53 -11.26 -4.89
N GLY A 65 6.42 -11.50 -4.21
CA GLY A 65 6.24 -11.06 -2.83
C GLY A 65 4.80 -10.85 -2.47
N TYR A 66 4.52 -9.79 -1.74
CA TYR A 66 3.18 -9.52 -1.21
C TYR A 66 2.78 -8.09 -1.47
N LEU A 67 1.49 -7.87 -1.59
CA LEU A 67 0.92 -6.55 -1.78
C LEU A 67 -0.15 -6.35 -0.71
N MET A 68 -0.03 -5.29 0.06
CA MET A 68 -1.05 -4.97 1.06
C MET A 68 -1.74 -3.68 0.68
N LEU A 69 -3.07 -3.72 0.68
CA LEU A 69 -3.90 -2.59 0.32
C LEU A 69 -4.70 -2.17 1.55
N LYS A 70 -4.50 -0.95 2.00
CA LYS A 70 -5.23 -0.42 3.14
C LYS A 70 -6.06 0.78 2.67
N PRO A 71 -7.38 0.64 2.58
CA PRO A 71 -8.21 1.79 2.28
C PRO A 71 -8.09 2.83 3.38
N THR A 72 -7.91 4.07 2.98
CA THR A 72 -7.98 5.20 3.88
C THR A 72 -9.27 5.93 3.56
N ASN A 73 -9.39 7.17 3.91
CA ASN A 73 -10.64 7.89 3.75
C ASN A 73 -11.17 7.85 2.30
N GLN A 74 -10.41 8.43 1.37
CA GLN A 74 -10.79 8.44 -0.05
C GLN A 74 -9.64 7.96 -0.93
N ARG A 75 -8.65 7.34 -0.32
CA ARG A 75 -7.46 6.88 -1.00
C ARG A 75 -7.12 5.47 -0.53
N VAL A 76 -6.12 4.89 -1.17
CA VAL A 76 -5.66 3.57 -0.80
C VAL A 76 -4.16 3.64 -0.59
N LEU A 77 -3.72 3.09 0.53
CA LEU A 77 -2.30 2.95 0.83
C LEU A 77 -1.86 1.57 0.34
N VAL A 78 -0.93 1.56 -0.61
CA VAL A 78 -0.44 0.33 -1.22
C VAL A 78 0.96 0.07 -0.70
N THR A 79 1.18 -1.09 -0.10
CA THR A 79 2.49 -1.50 0.41
C THR A 79 2.99 -2.68 -0.41
N VAL A 80 4.11 -2.49 -1.10
CA VAL A 80 4.73 -3.53 -1.91
C VAL A 80 5.84 -4.17 -1.10
N CYS A 81 5.76 -5.48 -0.89
CA CYS A 81 6.70 -6.21 -0.04
C CYS A 81 7.38 -7.32 -0.81
N GLY A 82 8.65 -7.58 -0.46
CA GLY A 82 9.38 -8.72 -1.00
C GLY A 82 8.99 -10.01 -0.30
N ARG A 83 9.50 -11.14 -0.81
CA ARG A 83 9.16 -12.46 -0.28
C ARG A 83 9.64 -12.70 1.15
N ALA A 84 10.74 -12.05 1.51
CA ALA A 84 11.34 -12.23 2.83
C ALA A 84 10.74 -11.34 3.90
N VAL A 85 9.69 -10.59 3.58
CA VAL A 85 9.08 -9.67 4.52
C VAL A 85 8.43 -10.41 5.68
N ASN A 86 8.48 -9.81 6.86
CA ASN A 86 7.70 -10.28 7.99
C ASN A 86 6.29 -9.71 7.86
N LEU A 87 5.40 -10.49 7.27
CA LEU A 87 4.03 -10.05 6.99
C LEU A 87 3.29 -9.63 8.25
N GLY A 88 3.44 -10.39 9.32
CA GLY A 88 2.75 -10.07 10.57
C GLY A 88 3.13 -8.71 11.10
N ARG A 89 4.41 -8.37 11.00
CA ARG A 89 4.89 -7.09 11.48
C ARG A 89 4.38 -5.93 10.63
N VAL A 90 4.44 -6.09 9.31
CA VAL A 90 3.95 -5.04 8.40
C VAL A 90 2.44 -4.88 8.55
N ARG A 91 1.72 -6.00 8.62
CA ARG A 91 0.28 -5.97 8.80
C ARG A 91 -0.09 -5.25 10.09
N SER A 92 0.60 -5.57 11.18
CA SER A 92 0.34 -4.92 12.47
C SER A 92 0.59 -3.42 12.39
N ALA A 93 1.68 -3.02 11.73
CA ALA A 93 1.99 -1.60 11.57
C ALA A 93 0.89 -0.88 10.78
N LEU A 94 0.39 -1.51 9.72
CA LEU A 94 -0.66 -0.91 8.91
C LEU A 94 -2.00 -0.86 9.65
N GLU A 95 -2.33 -1.89 10.41
CA GLU A 95 -3.59 -1.93 11.15
C GLU A 95 -3.61 -0.89 12.26
N ASN A 96 -2.46 -0.60 12.87
CA ASN A 96 -2.35 0.36 13.95
C ASN A 96 -2.04 1.77 13.47
N LEU A 97 -1.97 1.96 12.18
CA LEU A 97 -1.61 3.25 11.61
C LEU A 97 -2.71 4.27 11.81
N GLU A 98 -2.35 5.43 12.35
CA GLU A 98 -3.25 6.56 12.45
C GLU A 98 -2.98 7.47 11.25
N TRP A 99 -3.96 7.54 10.36
CA TRP A 99 -3.80 8.31 9.14
C TRP A 99 -4.00 9.79 9.42
N PRO A 100 -3.05 10.64 9.01
CA PRO A 100 -3.09 12.08 9.37
C PRO A 100 -4.01 12.88 8.46
N GLU A 101 -5.26 12.60 8.45
CA GLU A 101 -6.20 13.38 7.67
C GLU A 101 -7.10 14.23 8.51
#